data_96e6ef0e43b734ff9e42ef63c301fa9f
#
_entry.id   96e6ef0e43b734ff9e42ef63c301fa9f
#
_cell.length_a   1.000
_cell.length_b   1.000
_cell.length_c   1.000
_cell.angle_alpha   90.00
_cell.angle_beta   90.00
_cell.angle_gamma   90.00
#
_symmetry.space_group_name_H-M   'P 1'
#
loop_
_entity.id
_entity.type
_entity.pdbx_description
1 polymer ?
#
loop_
_entity_poly.entity_id
_entity_poly.type
_entity_poly.pdbx_seq_one_letter_code
_entity_poly.pdbx_strand_id
1 'polypeptide(L)'
;MGHIAWIWTPTSLAFFKHSLNYRNNMPKKATDDLPTGLKFDKSKPDWSLLPMKGFEPVIRVLTYGAAKYERDNWKYVENGETRYLAAALRHLAAYQSGESKDEETGESHLAHAICCLVFMLANK
;
A
#
# COMPACT_ATOMS: atom_id res chain seq x y z
N MET A 1 3.05 33.03 -6.03
CA MET A 1 2.24 31.91 -5.48
C MET A 1 1.77 31.04 -6.63
N GLY A 2 2.49 29.98 -6.94
CA GLY A 2 2.18 29.08 -8.04
C GLY A 2 1.32 27.93 -7.53
N HIS A 3 0.06 27.84 -7.96
CA HIS A 3 -0.74 26.64 -7.86
C HIS A 3 -0.12 25.58 -8.79
N ILE A 4 0.51 24.54 -8.24
CA ILE A 4 0.85 23.35 -8.99
C ILE A 4 -0.45 22.54 -9.11
N ALA A 5 -1.20 22.80 -10.17
CA ALA A 5 -2.26 21.91 -10.58
C ALA A 5 -1.59 20.64 -11.12
N TRP A 6 -1.79 19.52 -10.45
CA TRP A 6 -1.47 18.20 -10.98
C TRP A 6 -2.44 17.92 -12.14
N ILE A 7 -2.04 18.34 -13.34
CA ILE A 7 -2.79 18.02 -14.56
C ILE A 7 -2.56 16.55 -14.85
N TRP A 8 -3.59 15.75 -14.66
CA TRP A 8 -3.63 14.38 -15.16
C TRP A 8 -3.46 14.44 -16.69
N THR A 9 -2.31 14.00 -17.18
CA THR A 9 -2.06 13.98 -18.61
C THR A 9 -2.98 12.95 -19.28
N PRO A 10 -3.38 13.14 -20.55
CA PRO A 10 -4.19 12.17 -21.31
C PRO A 10 -3.60 10.76 -21.33
N THR A 11 -2.28 10.63 -21.15
CA THR A 11 -1.55 9.37 -21.05
C THR A 11 -1.91 8.55 -19.82
N SER A 12 -2.20 9.17 -18.66
CA SER A 12 -2.59 8.44 -17.45
C SER A 12 -4.01 7.90 -17.55
N LEU A 13 -4.93 8.65 -18.20
CA LEU A 13 -6.28 8.17 -18.49
C LEU A 13 -6.28 7.03 -19.52
N ALA A 14 -5.40 7.10 -20.52
CA ALA A 14 -5.21 6.04 -21.52
C ALA A 14 -4.68 4.75 -20.88
N PHE A 15 -3.76 4.85 -19.91
CA PHE A 15 -3.23 3.71 -19.16
C PHE A 15 -4.32 3.05 -18.30
N PHE A 16 -5.19 3.84 -17.66
CA PHE A 16 -6.29 3.34 -16.86
C PHE A 16 -7.38 2.67 -17.72
N LYS A 17 -7.72 3.26 -18.87
CA LYS A 17 -8.62 2.65 -19.88
C LYS A 17 -8.03 1.39 -20.49
N HIS A 18 -6.71 1.34 -20.70
CA HIS A 18 -6.02 0.18 -21.23
C HIS A 18 -6.04 -1.00 -20.25
N SER A 19 -5.89 -0.75 -18.94
CA SER A 19 -5.99 -1.77 -17.91
C SER A 19 -7.41 -2.34 -17.76
N LEU A 20 -8.44 -1.53 -17.97
CA LEU A 20 -9.84 -1.96 -17.99
C LEU A 20 -10.19 -2.77 -19.25
N ASN A 21 -9.67 -2.38 -20.43
CA ASN A 21 -9.83 -3.14 -21.67
C ASN A 21 -9.04 -4.45 -21.68
N TYR A 22 -7.91 -4.51 -20.99
CA TYR A 22 -7.14 -5.74 -20.84
C TYR A 22 -7.94 -6.82 -20.09
N ARG A 23 -8.77 -6.44 -19.11
CA ARG A 23 -9.67 -7.35 -18.40
C ARG A 23 -10.75 -7.97 -19.28
N ASN A 24 -11.23 -7.23 -20.27
CA ASN A 24 -12.35 -7.65 -21.11
C ASN A 24 -11.93 -8.45 -22.35
N ASN A 25 -10.65 -8.39 -22.75
CA ASN A 25 -10.13 -9.01 -23.97
C ASN A 25 -9.18 -10.19 -23.74
N MET A 26 -9.19 -10.82 -22.56
CA MET A 26 -8.42 -12.03 -22.37
C MET A 26 -8.99 -13.18 -23.25
N PRO A 27 -8.17 -13.83 -24.08
CA PRO A 27 -8.65 -14.96 -24.87
C PRO A 27 -9.17 -16.07 -23.97
N LYS A 28 -10.38 -16.53 -24.22
CA LYS A 28 -10.93 -17.72 -23.56
C LYS A 28 -10.06 -18.91 -24.00
N LYS A 29 -9.33 -19.48 -23.08
CA LYS A 29 -8.50 -20.65 -23.34
C LYS A 29 -9.41 -21.83 -23.68
N ALA A 30 -9.11 -22.53 -24.78
CA ALA A 30 -9.82 -23.75 -25.16
C ALA A 30 -9.77 -24.79 -24.04
N THR A 31 -10.86 -25.50 -23.84
CA THR A 31 -11.16 -26.35 -22.66
C THR A 31 -10.65 -27.77 -22.76
N ASP A 32 -9.81 -28.13 -23.75
CA ASP A 32 -9.60 -29.52 -24.11
C ASP A 32 -8.44 -30.24 -23.41
N ASP A 33 -7.59 -29.52 -22.63
CA ASP A 33 -6.56 -30.13 -21.78
C ASP A 33 -6.64 -29.55 -20.33
N LEU A 34 -7.66 -29.93 -19.58
CA LEU A 34 -7.81 -29.46 -18.22
C LEU A 34 -7.02 -30.34 -17.25
N PRO A 35 -6.00 -29.81 -16.56
CA PRO A 35 -5.44 -30.45 -15.39
C PRO A 35 -6.55 -30.61 -14.33
N THR A 36 -6.48 -31.65 -13.53
CA THR A 36 -7.47 -32.10 -12.53
C THR A 36 -7.76 -31.13 -11.39
N GLY A 37 -7.62 -29.85 -11.58
CA GLY A 37 -7.96 -28.81 -10.61
C GLY A 37 -8.19 -27.47 -11.28
N LEU A 38 -9.45 -27.00 -11.25
CA LEU A 38 -9.82 -25.69 -11.75
C LEU A 38 -9.85 -24.66 -10.62
N LYS A 39 -9.11 -23.53 -10.79
CA LYS A 39 -9.15 -22.39 -9.90
C LYS A 39 -9.38 -21.11 -10.70
N PHE A 40 -10.49 -20.43 -10.43
CA PHE A 40 -10.89 -19.22 -11.14
C PHE A 40 -10.40 -17.97 -10.41
N ASP A 41 -9.10 -17.63 -10.54
CA ASP A 41 -8.48 -16.49 -9.85
C ASP A 41 -8.20 -15.28 -10.75
N LYS A 42 -8.47 -15.40 -12.05
CA LYS A 42 -8.06 -14.38 -13.06
C LYS A 42 -8.64 -12.98 -12.86
N SER A 43 -9.74 -12.86 -12.11
CA SER A 43 -10.38 -11.57 -11.82
C SER A 43 -10.05 -11.04 -10.42
N LYS A 44 -9.28 -11.78 -9.62
CA LYS A 44 -8.91 -11.39 -8.26
C LYS A 44 -7.56 -10.68 -8.25
N PRO A 45 -7.32 -9.77 -7.30
CA PRO A 45 -5.99 -9.22 -7.07
C PRO A 45 -4.97 -10.34 -6.83
N ASP A 46 -3.84 -10.25 -7.53
CA ASP A 46 -2.76 -11.21 -7.38
C ASP A 46 -1.83 -10.81 -6.23
N TRP A 47 -2.05 -11.41 -5.08
CA TRP A 47 -1.25 -11.18 -3.87
C TRP A 47 0.19 -11.70 -3.97
N SER A 48 0.49 -12.54 -4.95
CA SER A 48 1.86 -13.03 -5.18
C SER A 48 2.80 -11.95 -5.69
N LEU A 49 2.23 -10.83 -6.20
CA LEU A 49 2.99 -9.65 -6.63
C LEU A 49 3.53 -8.84 -5.45
N LEU A 50 3.02 -9.06 -4.23
CA LEU A 50 3.50 -8.35 -3.06
C LEU A 50 4.88 -8.87 -2.65
N PRO A 51 5.92 -8.00 -2.59
CA PRO A 51 7.26 -8.39 -2.14
C PRO A 51 7.27 -8.59 -0.62
N MET A 52 6.85 -9.76 -0.15
CA MET A 52 6.63 -10.06 1.28
C MET A 52 7.83 -9.71 2.17
N LYS A 53 9.07 -9.95 1.70
CA LYS A 53 10.27 -9.56 2.47
C LYS A 53 10.36 -8.05 2.73
N GLY A 54 9.90 -7.23 1.78
CA GLY A 54 9.83 -5.78 1.96
C GLY A 54 8.73 -5.36 2.94
N PHE A 55 7.71 -6.17 3.12
CA PHE A 55 6.61 -5.92 4.06
C PHE A 55 6.90 -6.35 5.50
N GLU A 56 7.87 -7.22 5.71
CA GLU A 56 8.21 -7.74 7.04
C GLU A 56 8.53 -6.62 8.05
N PRO A 57 9.33 -5.58 7.73
CA PRO A 57 9.53 -4.44 8.63
C PRO A 57 8.22 -3.71 8.98
N VAL A 58 7.29 -3.61 8.02
CA VAL A 58 5.97 -3.00 8.25
C VAL A 58 5.18 -3.80 9.28
N ILE A 59 5.20 -5.14 9.17
CA ILE A 59 4.53 -6.01 10.14
C ILE A 59 5.16 -5.88 11.54
N ARG A 60 6.49 -5.72 11.65
CA ARG A 60 7.14 -5.50 12.94
C ARG A 60 6.72 -4.17 13.57
N VAL A 61 6.61 -3.08 12.80
CA VAL A 61 6.10 -1.79 13.28
C VAL A 61 4.65 -1.91 13.74
N LEU A 62 3.79 -2.60 12.98
CA LEU A 62 2.40 -2.86 13.37
C LEU A 62 2.32 -3.67 14.67
N THR A 63 3.17 -4.69 14.84
CA THR A 63 3.24 -5.51 16.04
C THR A 63 3.66 -4.69 17.26
N TYR A 64 4.68 -3.85 17.09
CA TYR A 64 5.13 -2.91 18.12
C TYR A 64 4.00 -1.94 18.53
N GLY A 65 3.33 -1.34 17.55
CA GLY A 65 2.21 -0.43 17.78
C GLY A 65 1.05 -1.11 18.53
N ALA A 66 0.71 -2.35 18.18
CA ALA A 66 -0.32 -3.13 18.87
C ALA A 66 0.06 -3.43 20.32
N ALA A 67 1.32 -3.68 20.62
CA ALA A 67 1.81 -3.88 21.98
C ALA A 67 1.80 -2.58 22.80
N LYS A 68 2.10 -1.42 22.17
CA LYS A 68 2.18 -0.12 22.83
C LYS A 68 0.81 0.52 23.07
N TYR A 69 -0.14 0.38 22.15
CA TYR A 69 -1.41 1.12 22.13
C TYR A 69 -2.65 0.24 22.10
N GLU A 70 -2.52 -1.05 22.18
CA GLU A 70 -3.54 -2.06 21.92
C GLU A 70 -3.82 -2.28 20.42
N ARG A 71 -4.32 -3.49 20.16
CA ARG A 71 -4.72 -3.90 18.81
C ARG A 71 -5.85 -3.02 18.30
N ASP A 72 -5.76 -2.60 17.05
CA ASP A 72 -6.78 -1.79 16.36
C ASP A 72 -6.99 -0.36 16.91
N ASN A 73 -6.19 0.10 17.89
CA ASN A 73 -6.27 1.45 18.43
C ASN A 73 -6.21 2.54 17.35
N TRP A 74 -5.51 2.28 16.25
CA TRP A 74 -5.40 3.23 15.14
C TRP A 74 -6.75 3.66 14.53
N LYS A 75 -7.80 2.83 14.66
CA LYS A 75 -9.16 3.12 14.18
C LYS A 75 -9.85 4.25 14.96
N TYR A 76 -9.42 4.48 16.18
CA TYR A 76 -10.07 5.41 17.11
C TYR A 76 -9.27 6.70 17.33
N VAL A 77 -8.19 6.88 16.61
CA VAL A 77 -7.36 8.09 16.72
C VAL A 77 -8.13 9.28 16.17
N GLU A 78 -8.44 10.25 17.05
CA GLU A 78 -9.10 11.48 16.64
C GLU A 78 -8.27 12.23 15.61
N ASN A 79 -8.94 12.72 14.54
CA ASN A 79 -8.28 13.34 13.38
C ASN A 79 -7.20 12.43 12.75
N GLY A 80 -7.44 11.12 12.74
CA GLY A 80 -6.47 10.09 12.35
C GLY A 80 -5.87 10.33 10.97
N GLU A 81 -6.68 10.71 9.97
CA GLU A 81 -6.19 10.98 8.62
C GLU A 81 -5.09 12.06 8.60
N THR A 82 -5.33 13.22 9.21
CA THR A 82 -4.35 14.31 9.30
C THR A 82 -3.12 13.92 10.11
N ARG A 83 -3.32 13.22 11.22
CA ARG A 83 -2.23 12.80 12.12
C ARG A 83 -1.34 11.73 11.49
N TYR A 84 -1.91 10.76 10.80
CA TYR A 84 -1.15 9.73 10.08
C TYR A 84 -0.44 10.28 8.86
N LEU A 85 -1.04 11.22 8.12
CA LEU A 85 -0.36 11.90 7.03
C LEU A 85 0.86 12.67 7.55
N ALA A 86 0.70 13.45 8.62
CA ALA A 86 1.80 14.18 9.23
C ALA A 86 2.91 13.24 9.73
N ALA A 87 2.55 12.10 10.33
CA ALA A 87 3.51 11.10 10.76
C ALA A 87 4.26 10.47 9.57
N ALA A 88 3.56 10.10 8.51
CA ALA A 88 4.16 9.58 7.30
C ALA A 88 5.18 10.56 6.70
N LEU A 89 4.82 11.84 6.61
CA LEU A 89 5.70 12.89 6.10
C LEU A 89 6.94 13.08 6.98
N ARG A 90 6.83 13.01 8.32
CA ARG A 90 8.00 13.08 9.22
C ARG A 90 8.95 11.92 8.98
N HIS A 91 8.46 10.69 8.86
CA HIS A 91 9.29 9.51 8.59
C HIS A 91 9.94 9.59 7.20
N LEU A 92 9.25 10.09 6.19
CA LEU A 92 9.84 10.30 4.86
C LEU A 92 10.92 11.39 4.88
N ALA A 93 10.72 12.49 5.62
CA ALA A 93 11.72 13.53 5.78
C ALA A 93 12.97 13.03 6.52
N ALA A 94 12.80 12.26 7.59
CA ALA A 94 13.90 11.63 8.31
C ALA A 94 14.72 10.69 7.39
N TYR A 95 14.03 9.85 6.63
CA TYR A 95 14.69 8.98 5.64
C TYR A 95 15.45 9.78 4.58
N GLN A 96 14.86 10.85 4.07
CA GLN A 96 15.50 11.73 3.08
C GLN A 96 16.74 12.42 3.63
N SER A 97 16.76 12.74 4.92
CA SER A 97 17.92 13.35 5.59
C SER A 97 19.07 12.37 5.88
N GLY A 98 18.89 11.09 5.55
CA GLY A 98 19.89 10.02 5.76
C GLY A 98 19.66 9.18 7.00
N GLU A 99 18.61 9.43 7.74
CA GLU A 99 18.19 8.65 8.90
C GLU A 99 17.40 7.41 8.43
N SER A 100 18.06 6.26 8.36
CA SER A 100 17.44 5.07 7.78
C SER A 100 16.47 4.35 8.73
N LYS A 101 16.67 4.49 10.04
CA LYS A 101 15.93 3.77 11.08
C LYS A 101 15.42 4.72 12.15
N ASP A 102 14.23 4.43 12.61
CA ASP A 102 13.62 5.08 13.77
C ASP A 102 14.28 4.60 15.07
N GLU A 103 14.63 5.52 15.95
CA GLU A 103 15.35 5.22 17.19
C GLU A 103 14.54 4.40 18.20
N GLU A 104 13.21 4.61 18.22
CA GLU A 104 12.33 3.94 19.18
C GLU A 104 12.14 2.45 18.83
N THR A 105 11.98 2.14 17.55
CA THR A 105 11.65 0.80 17.10
C THR A 105 12.84 0.04 16.50
N GLY A 106 13.86 0.76 16.04
CA GLY A 106 14.95 0.20 15.25
C GLY A 106 14.56 -0.20 13.83
N GLU A 107 13.30 0.06 13.42
CA GLU A 107 12.80 -0.27 12.10
C GLU A 107 12.95 0.89 11.14
N SER A 108 12.91 0.58 9.84
CA SER A 108 13.04 1.60 8.79
C SER A 108 11.95 2.68 8.90
N HIS A 109 12.33 3.94 8.72
CA HIS A 109 11.38 5.05 8.57
C HIS A 109 10.41 4.81 7.40
N LEU A 110 10.82 4.10 6.33
CA LEU A 110 9.92 3.73 5.24
C LEU A 110 8.82 2.77 5.72
N ALA A 111 9.14 1.83 6.61
CA ALA A 111 8.14 0.92 7.18
C ALA A 111 7.10 1.67 8.02
N HIS A 112 7.53 2.66 8.81
CA HIS A 112 6.64 3.54 9.57
C HIS A 112 5.74 4.38 8.66
N ALA A 113 6.30 4.95 7.59
CA ALA A 113 5.51 5.71 6.62
C ALA A 113 4.44 4.83 5.95
N ILE A 114 4.80 3.60 5.56
CA ILE A 114 3.85 2.63 4.99
C ILE A 114 2.74 2.29 5.98
N CYS A 115 3.04 2.05 7.27
CA CYS A 115 2.02 1.81 8.29
C CYS A 115 1.01 2.96 8.36
N CYS A 116 1.47 4.20 8.40
CA CYS A 116 0.60 5.37 8.43
C CYS A 116 -0.32 5.44 7.20
N LEU A 117 0.23 5.19 6.00
CA LEU A 117 -0.54 5.19 4.75
C LEU A 117 -1.55 4.04 4.69
N VAL A 118 -1.20 2.86 5.20
CA VAL A 118 -2.12 1.71 5.29
C VAL A 118 -3.30 2.05 6.22
N PHE A 119 -3.05 2.70 7.37
CA PHE A 119 -4.13 3.14 8.27
C PHE A 119 -5.07 4.13 7.59
N MET A 120 -4.53 5.07 6.81
CA MET A 120 -5.33 6.02 6.05
C MET A 120 -6.18 5.33 4.97
N LEU A 121 -5.64 4.32 4.29
CA LEU A 121 -6.37 3.53 3.29
C LEU A 121 -7.47 2.67 3.92
N ALA A 122 -7.21 2.11 5.10
CA ALA A 122 -8.13 1.20 5.78
C ALA A 122 -9.27 1.92 6.52
N ASN A 123 -9.14 3.23 6.74
CA ASN A 123 -10.10 4.05 7.49
C ASN A 123 -11.10 4.81 6.59
N LYS A 124 -11.20 4.44 5.32
CA LYS A 124 -12.11 5.04 4.32
C LYS A 124 -13.41 4.28 4.21
#